data_78f611b7ed2d5ad47ec261fbb7c40444
#
_entry.id   78f611b7ed2d5ad47ec261fbb7c40444
#
_cell.length_a   1.000
_cell.length_b   1.000
_cell.length_c   1.000
_cell.angle_alpha   90.00
_cell.angle_beta   90.00
_cell.angle_gamma   90.00
#
_symmetry.space_group_name_H-M   'P 1'
#
loop_
_entity.id
_entity.type
_entity.pdbx_description
1 polymer ?
#
loop_
_entity_poly.entity_id
_entity_poly.type
_entity_poly.pdbx_seq_one_letter_code
_entity_poly.pdbx_strand_id
1 'polypeptide(L)'
;ISETGYTTKLASNGIGGNLAQGENYTTQFYYKKVSLSEPSITQQEFIYDRGRYEWLFQIPLIDNLPPTINQPDTFPHVRYFLRLVIKKPWYTSNIKYRKYLTVHPRVNLLENPQCLLPSIFKFDNRKGIKLKATFNKLGYVSGENIQFTLEIQNPRKILILHCNLSILQCYRIVKIFDECIIYKTILPKIVNLTNEHIMENFSIKIPSLRFPPSYKFQEENPNIFVHIYYMLKITVKVEGIFTNFHINVPITLGTECNSDLSQQQSFNPLSISYSSNPEQSICNDDDAPPDYDSFMRGLQ
;
A
#
# COMPACT_ATOMS: atom_id res chain seq x y z
N ILE A 1 -3.21 -28.22 10.26
CA ILE A 1 -3.21 -27.93 8.80
C ILE A 1 -3.23 -26.43 8.66
N SER A 2 -2.21 -25.83 8.07
CA SER A 2 -2.18 -24.42 7.76
C SER A 2 -2.41 -24.22 6.26
N GLU A 3 -3.25 -23.26 5.91
CA GLU A 3 -3.47 -22.81 4.55
C GLU A 3 -3.02 -21.38 4.42
N THR A 4 -2.20 -21.08 3.41
CA THR A 4 -1.92 -19.71 3.01
C THR A 4 -2.62 -19.42 1.71
N GLY A 5 -3.33 -18.33 1.66
CA GLY A 5 -3.99 -17.91 0.45
C GLY A 5 -4.20 -16.40 0.48
N TYR A 6 -4.37 -15.81 -0.66
CA TYR A 6 -4.81 -14.45 -0.79
C TYR A 6 -5.97 -14.38 -1.77
N THR A 7 -6.80 -13.38 -1.61
CA THR A 7 -7.99 -13.19 -2.42
C THR A 7 -8.11 -11.74 -2.82
N THR A 8 -8.32 -11.46 -4.09
CA THR A 8 -8.81 -10.14 -4.52
C THR A 8 -10.33 -10.25 -4.68
N LYS A 9 -11.06 -9.36 -4.02
CA LYS A 9 -12.49 -9.18 -4.29
C LYS A 9 -12.66 -7.84 -4.99
N LEU A 10 -13.29 -7.85 -6.14
CA LEU A 10 -13.65 -6.67 -6.89
C LEU A 10 -15.17 -6.44 -6.69
N ALA A 11 -15.53 -5.36 -6.00
CA ALA A 11 -16.91 -4.89 -5.99
C ALA A 11 -17.00 -3.64 -6.87
N SER A 12 -17.84 -3.63 -7.89
CA SER A 12 -18.16 -2.43 -8.62
C SER A 12 -19.35 -1.75 -7.97
N ASN A 13 -19.15 -0.63 -7.30
CA ASN A 13 -20.24 0.26 -6.93
C ASN A 13 -20.56 1.15 -8.12
N GLY A 14 -21.60 0.80 -8.87
CA GLY A 14 -22.16 1.67 -9.91
C GLY A 14 -22.90 2.83 -9.25
N ILE A 15 -22.40 4.04 -9.40
CA ILE A 15 -23.17 5.26 -9.16
C ILE A 15 -23.94 5.59 -10.44
N GLY A 16 -25.25 5.40 -10.41
CA GLY A 16 -26.15 5.85 -11.48
C GLY A 16 -27.13 4.78 -11.95
N GLY A 17 -28.35 4.90 -11.50
CA GLY A 17 -29.63 4.40 -11.93
C GLY A 17 -29.70 3.26 -12.95
N ASN A 18 -29.63 2.08 -12.48
CA ASN A 18 -30.16 0.78 -12.85
C ASN A 18 -29.33 -0.23 -12.01
N LEU A 19 -30.01 -1.09 -11.26
CA LEU A 19 -29.40 -2.11 -10.44
C LEU A 19 -28.50 -3.03 -11.29
N ALA A 20 -27.29 -2.60 -11.61
CA ALA A 20 -26.27 -3.49 -12.09
C ALA A 20 -25.90 -4.40 -10.92
N GLN A 21 -26.21 -5.68 -11.02
CA GLN A 21 -25.72 -6.70 -10.11
C GLN A 21 -24.20 -6.56 -10.04
N GLY A 22 -23.69 -6.12 -8.87
CA GLY A 22 -22.26 -5.99 -8.64
C GLY A 22 -21.63 -7.36 -8.72
N GLU A 23 -20.87 -7.62 -9.78
CA GLU A 23 -20.12 -8.86 -9.91
C GLU A 23 -18.95 -8.83 -8.94
N ASN A 24 -18.95 -9.73 -7.96
CA ASN A 24 -17.83 -9.93 -7.05
C ASN A 24 -16.83 -10.90 -7.70
N TYR A 25 -15.68 -10.39 -8.10
CA TYR A 25 -14.58 -11.23 -8.57
C TYR A 25 -13.62 -11.53 -7.44
N THR A 26 -13.30 -12.81 -7.25
CA THR A 26 -12.28 -13.26 -6.32
C THR A 26 -11.30 -14.12 -7.07
N THR A 27 -10.02 -13.76 -7.04
CA THR A 27 -8.94 -14.54 -7.66
C THR A 27 -7.92 -14.91 -6.60
N GLN A 28 -7.52 -16.18 -6.60
CA GLN A 28 -6.48 -16.69 -5.73
C GLN A 28 -5.18 -16.77 -6.51
N PHE A 29 -4.15 -15.98 -6.15
CA PHE A 29 -2.84 -15.98 -6.81
C PHE A 29 -1.88 -17.02 -6.23
N TYR A 30 -1.96 -17.29 -4.93
CA TYR A 30 -1.08 -18.21 -4.24
C TYR A 30 -1.83 -19.02 -3.19
N TYR A 31 -1.55 -20.32 -3.18
CA TYR A 31 -2.07 -21.24 -2.18
C TYR A 31 -1.01 -22.28 -1.84
N LYS A 32 -0.74 -22.44 -0.57
CA LYS A 32 0.11 -23.51 -0.04
C LYS A 32 -0.54 -24.11 1.19
N LYS A 33 -0.60 -25.43 1.20
CA LYS A 33 -1.09 -26.21 2.33
C LYS A 33 0.07 -26.99 2.93
N VAL A 34 0.20 -26.90 4.24
CA VAL A 34 1.20 -27.64 5.01
C VAL A 34 0.45 -28.41 6.09
N SER A 35 0.68 -29.71 6.17
CA SER A 35 0.21 -30.51 7.28
C SER A 35 1.18 -30.36 8.44
N LEU A 36 0.68 -29.97 9.61
CA LEU A 36 1.50 -29.79 10.81
C LEU A 36 1.60 -31.07 11.61
N SER A 37 0.58 -31.89 11.52
CA SER A 37 0.51 -33.20 12.19
C SER A 37 -0.51 -34.06 11.45
N GLU A 38 -0.11 -35.27 11.11
CA GLU A 38 -0.99 -36.28 10.48
C GLU A 38 -0.92 -37.56 11.28
N PRO A 39 -2.05 -38.23 11.54
CA PRO A 39 -2.04 -39.52 12.18
C PRO A 39 -1.23 -40.52 11.34
N SER A 40 -0.55 -41.47 11.99
CA SER A 40 0.10 -42.58 11.31
C SER A 40 -0.95 -43.47 10.67
N ILE A 41 -0.54 -44.32 9.72
CA ILE A 41 -1.44 -45.25 9.01
C ILE A 41 -2.19 -46.14 9.99
N THR A 42 -1.63 -46.39 11.16
CA THR A 42 -2.20 -47.24 12.21
C THR A 42 -3.08 -46.48 13.21
N GLN A 43 -3.04 -45.16 13.24
CA GLN A 43 -3.84 -44.31 14.13
C GLN A 43 -4.82 -43.51 13.29
N GLN A 44 -6.11 -43.69 13.52
CA GLN A 44 -7.15 -42.95 12.80
C GLN A 44 -7.30 -41.51 13.31
N GLU A 45 -7.03 -41.25 14.58
CA GLU A 45 -7.20 -39.94 15.22
C GLU A 45 -6.08 -39.65 16.23
N PHE A 46 -5.73 -38.37 16.38
CA PHE A 46 -4.90 -37.90 17.49
C PHE A 46 -5.76 -37.48 18.66
N ILE A 47 -5.40 -37.92 19.84
CA ILE A 47 -5.95 -37.42 21.09
C ILE A 47 -4.90 -36.49 21.69
N TYR A 48 -5.24 -35.23 21.83
CA TYR A 48 -4.43 -34.24 22.50
C TYR A 48 -5.00 -33.98 23.89
N ASP A 49 -4.17 -34.17 24.90
CA ASP A 49 -4.50 -33.79 26.27
C ASP A 49 -4.58 -32.25 26.41
N ARG A 50 -5.14 -31.78 27.51
CA ARG A 50 -5.15 -30.34 27.77
C ARG A 50 -3.71 -29.86 27.99
N GLY A 51 -3.25 -28.94 27.11
CA GLY A 51 -1.88 -28.45 27.14
C GLY A 51 -1.60 -27.42 26.06
N ARG A 52 -0.38 -26.94 26.07
CA ARG A 52 0.18 -26.03 25.05
C ARG A 52 0.96 -26.87 24.06
N TYR A 53 0.65 -26.70 22.77
CA TYR A 53 1.31 -27.39 21.66
C TYR A 53 1.91 -26.37 20.73
N GLU A 54 3.13 -26.66 20.24
CA GLU A 54 3.85 -25.79 19.32
C GLU A 54 4.25 -26.62 18.08
N TRP A 55 3.96 -26.07 16.90
CA TRP A 55 4.36 -26.65 15.62
C TRP A 55 5.16 -25.64 14.84
N LEU A 56 6.41 -25.98 14.52
CA LEU A 56 7.22 -25.18 13.63
C LEU A 56 6.85 -25.52 12.18
N PHE A 57 6.68 -24.50 11.38
CA PHE A 57 6.43 -24.65 9.95
C PHE A 57 7.07 -23.51 9.18
N GLN A 58 7.39 -23.79 7.92
CA GLN A 58 7.92 -22.82 6.97
C GLN A 58 7.12 -22.89 5.68
N ILE A 59 6.71 -21.73 5.19
CA ILE A 59 6.00 -21.60 3.93
C ILE A 59 6.81 -20.66 3.06
N PRO A 60 7.51 -21.16 2.02
CA PRO A 60 8.19 -20.31 1.08
C PRO A 60 7.16 -19.51 0.29
N LEU A 61 7.36 -18.18 0.20
CA LEU A 61 6.62 -17.35 -0.72
C LEU A 61 7.32 -17.41 -2.08
N ILE A 62 6.51 -17.42 -3.13
CA ILE A 62 7.03 -17.33 -4.50
C ILE A 62 7.42 -15.88 -4.80
N ASP A 63 8.36 -15.72 -5.71
CA ASP A 63 8.70 -14.41 -6.25
C ASP A 63 7.51 -13.83 -7.03
N ASN A 64 7.52 -12.53 -7.25
CA ASN A 64 6.50 -11.83 -8.02
C ASN A 64 5.07 -11.91 -7.46
N LEU A 65 4.91 -11.88 -6.15
CA LEU A 65 3.58 -11.68 -5.54
C LEU A 65 3.21 -10.20 -5.52
N PRO A 66 1.94 -9.85 -5.82
CA PRO A 66 1.50 -8.47 -5.66
C PRO A 66 1.54 -8.03 -4.19
N PRO A 67 1.80 -6.76 -3.88
CA PRO A 67 1.79 -6.30 -2.51
C PRO A 67 0.39 -6.33 -1.90
N THR A 68 0.32 -6.40 -0.57
CA THR A 68 -0.91 -6.19 0.17
C THR A 68 -1.43 -4.78 -0.10
N ILE A 69 -2.70 -4.67 -0.48
CA ILE A 69 -3.39 -3.40 -0.76
C ILE A 69 -4.71 -3.41 0.00
N ASN A 70 -4.99 -2.32 0.69
CA ASN A 70 -6.20 -2.11 1.47
C ASN A 70 -6.42 -3.14 2.59
N GLN A 71 -7.42 -2.89 3.40
CA GLN A 71 -7.83 -3.79 4.46
C GLN A 71 -8.73 -4.92 3.92
N PRO A 72 -8.85 -6.04 4.66
CA PRO A 72 -9.62 -7.19 4.21
C PRO A 72 -11.06 -6.89 3.80
N ASP A 73 -11.70 -5.90 4.43
CA ASP A 73 -13.11 -5.57 4.21
C ASP A 73 -13.33 -4.38 3.26
N THR A 74 -12.22 -3.76 2.79
CA THR A 74 -12.25 -2.66 1.83
C THR A 74 -12.07 -3.19 0.42
N PHE A 75 -12.82 -2.70 -0.55
CA PHE A 75 -12.70 -3.09 -1.95
C PHE A 75 -12.23 -1.93 -2.83
N PRO A 76 -11.40 -2.23 -3.84
CA PRO A 76 -10.74 -3.51 -4.13
C PRO A 76 -9.57 -3.76 -3.15
N HIS A 77 -9.18 -5.03 -2.93
CA HIS A 77 -8.05 -5.35 -2.07
C HIS A 77 -7.21 -6.53 -2.57
N VAL A 78 -5.96 -6.57 -2.13
CA VAL A 78 -5.06 -7.74 -2.19
C VAL A 78 -4.68 -8.09 -0.76
N ARG A 79 -4.99 -9.30 -0.31
CA ARG A 79 -4.74 -9.73 1.06
C ARG A 79 -4.10 -11.09 1.13
N TYR A 80 -3.26 -11.26 2.15
CA TYR A 80 -2.62 -12.52 2.49
C TYR A 80 -3.05 -12.94 3.88
N PHE A 81 -3.24 -14.22 4.08
CA PHE A 81 -3.58 -14.75 5.39
C PHE A 81 -3.07 -16.18 5.58
N LEU A 82 -2.78 -16.50 6.84
CA LEU A 82 -2.59 -17.86 7.31
C LEU A 82 -3.93 -18.36 7.84
N ARG A 83 -4.32 -19.56 7.47
CA ARG A 83 -5.49 -20.22 8.03
C ARG A 83 -5.08 -21.54 8.67
N LEU A 84 -5.20 -21.63 9.99
CA LEU A 84 -5.08 -22.87 10.74
C LEU A 84 -6.44 -23.56 10.76
N VAL A 85 -6.44 -24.85 10.47
CA VAL A 85 -7.64 -25.69 10.58
C VAL A 85 -7.29 -26.92 11.40
N ILE A 86 -7.97 -27.09 12.52
CA ILE A 86 -7.92 -28.33 13.30
C ILE A 86 -9.18 -29.11 12.93
N LYS A 87 -8.98 -30.22 12.25
CA LYS A 87 -10.06 -31.12 11.88
C LYS A 87 -10.50 -31.88 13.13
N LYS A 88 -11.78 -31.90 13.36
CA LYS A 88 -12.42 -32.69 14.40
C LYS A 88 -13.25 -33.82 13.80
N PRO A 89 -13.67 -34.82 14.60
CA PRO A 89 -14.62 -35.84 14.14
C PRO A 89 -15.85 -35.23 13.46
N TRP A 90 -16.43 -35.97 12.51
CA TRP A 90 -17.52 -35.48 11.64
C TRP A 90 -18.74 -34.90 12.37
N TYR A 91 -18.98 -35.29 13.62
CA TYR A 91 -20.08 -34.80 14.47
C TYR A 91 -19.76 -33.50 15.22
N THR A 92 -18.53 -32.93 15.05
CA THR A 92 -18.14 -31.67 15.67
C THR A 92 -17.56 -30.72 14.64
N SER A 93 -17.77 -29.41 14.83
CA SER A 93 -17.25 -28.40 13.93
C SER A 93 -15.71 -28.27 14.05
N ASN A 94 -15.04 -28.13 12.91
CA ASN A 94 -13.60 -27.87 12.86
C ASN A 94 -13.28 -26.54 13.51
N ILE A 95 -12.14 -26.47 14.22
CA ILE A 95 -11.61 -25.19 14.71
C ILE A 95 -10.87 -24.53 13.56
N LYS A 96 -11.18 -23.26 13.30
CA LYS A 96 -10.55 -22.45 12.26
C LYS A 96 -10.04 -21.16 12.89
N TYR A 97 -8.82 -20.83 12.56
CA TYR A 97 -8.21 -19.55 12.95
C TYR A 97 -7.58 -18.91 11.73
N ARG A 98 -7.70 -17.59 11.58
CA ARG A 98 -7.14 -16.82 10.47
C ARG A 98 -6.30 -15.66 11.00
N LYS A 99 -5.12 -15.49 10.44
CA LYS A 99 -4.23 -14.35 10.70
C LYS A 99 -3.84 -13.70 9.39
N TYR A 100 -4.14 -12.42 9.24
CA TYR A 100 -3.73 -11.64 8.09
C TYR A 100 -2.24 -11.30 8.15
N LEU A 101 -1.62 -11.23 6.99
CA LEU A 101 -0.22 -10.90 6.80
C LEU A 101 -0.09 -9.72 5.85
N THR A 102 0.88 -8.84 6.11
CA THR A 102 1.29 -7.83 5.16
C THR A 102 2.48 -8.36 4.37
N VAL A 103 2.32 -8.44 3.06
CA VAL A 103 3.35 -8.89 2.13
C VAL A 103 3.67 -7.74 1.19
N HIS A 104 4.94 -7.33 1.15
CA HIS A 104 5.44 -6.36 0.19
C HIS A 104 6.56 -7.00 -0.63
N PRO A 105 6.53 -6.91 -1.97
CA PRO A 105 7.63 -7.36 -2.80
C PRO A 105 8.85 -6.48 -2.54
N ARG A 106 10.02 -7.06 -2.76
CA ARG A 106 11.26 -6.31 -2.75
C ARG A 106 11.35 -5.46 -4.02
N VAL A 107 11.60 -4.18 -3.85
CA VAL A 107 11.79 -3.23 -4.95
C VAL A 107 13.04 -2.41 -4.69
N ASN A 108 14.11 -2.77 -5.38
CA ASN A 108 15.39 -2.06 -5.31
C ASN A 108 15.39 -0.93 -6.36
N LEU A 109 15.55 0.31 -5.90
CA LEU A 109 15.58 1.47 -6.78
C LEU A 109 16.77 1.47 -7.76
N LEU A 110 17.86 0.76 -7.43
CA LEU A 110 19.01 0.64 -8.32
C LEU A 110 18.72 -0.19 -9.58
N GLU A 111 17.67 -1.03 -9.55
CA GLU A 111 17.20 -1.76 -10.73
C GLU A 111 16.46 -0.85 -11.72
N ASN A 112 16.06 0.34 -11.30
CA ASN A 112 15.47 1.37 -12.15
C ASN A 112 16.24 2.69 -12.03
N PRO A 113 17.45 2.80 -12.60
CA PRO A 113 18.32 3.96 -12.42
C PRO A 113 17.73 5.27 -12.96
N GLN A 114 16.76 5.21 -13.85
CA GLN A 114 16.09 6.41 -14.36
C GLN A 114 15.35 7.18 -13.28
N CYS A 115 14.80 6.49 -12.27
CA CYS A 115 14.13 7.16 -11.16
C CYS A 115 15.11 7.90 -10.22
N LEU A 116 16.41 7.65 -10.34
CA LEU A 116 17.46 8.29 -9.56
C LEU A 116 18.06 9.53 -10.24
N LEU A 117 17.63 9.83 -11.46
CA LEU A 117 18.11 10.98 -12.21
C LEU A 117 17.31 12.26 -11.88
N PRO A 118 17.97 13.44 -11.95
CA PRO A 118 17.27 14.70 -11.84
C PRO A 118 16.20 14.88 -12.92
N SER A 119 15.09 15.49 -12.54
CA SER A 119 13.94 15.65 -13.44
C SER A 119 13.28 17.02 -13.27
N ILE A 120 12.76 17.54 -14.36
CA ILE A 120 12.14 18.87 -14.41
C ILE A 120 10.73 18.73 -14.97
N PHE A 121 9.75 19.28 -14.22
CA PHE A 121 8.34 19.34 -14.62
C PHE A 121 7.93 20.80 -14.77
N LYS A 122 7.21 21.12 -15.84
CA LYS A 122 6.74 22.46 -16.15
C LYS A 122 5.25 22.45 -16.43
N PHE A 123 4.58 23.53 -16.04
CA PHE A 123 3.17 23.75 -16.31
C PHE A 123 2.91 25.24 -16.52
N ASP A 124 2.20 25.58 -17.57
CA ASP A 124 1.78 26.94 -17.88
C ASP A 124 0.25 27.01 -17.76
N ASN A 125 -0.24 27.94 -16.94
CA ASN A 125 -1.67 28.13 -16.82
C ASN A 125 -2.20 29.20 -17.81
N ARG A 126 -3.52 29.23 -18.03
CA ARG A 126 -4.17 30.19 -18.93
C ARG A 126 -4.00 31.66 -18.51
N LYS A 127 -3.64 31.94 -17.25
CA LYS A 127 -3.37 33.29 -16.73
C LYS A 127 -1.92 33.73 -16.92
N GLY A 128 -1.09 32.93 -17.55
CA GLY A 128 0.33 33.20 -17.79
C GLY A 128 1.21 32.93 -16.59
N ILE A 129 0.71 32.28 -15.54
CA ILE A 129 1.56 31.80 -14.43
C ILE A 129 2.25 30.53 -14.89
N LYS A 130 3.57 30.50 -14.80
CA LYS A 130 4.37 29.32 -15.12
C LYS A 130 4.89 28.71 -13.83
N LEU A 131 4.77 27.39 -13.75
CA LEU A 131 5.27 26.59 -12.64
C LEU A 131 6.33 25.63 -13.15
N LYS A 132 7.48 25.60 -12.46
CA LYS A 132 8.57 24.67 -12.75
C LYS A 132 9.01 24.02 -11.45
N ALA A 133 8.99 22.71 -11.42
CA ALA A 133 9.46 21.92 -10.29
C ALA A 133 10.68 21.09 -10.75
N THR A 134 11.80 21.23 -10.04
CA THR A 134 13.05 20.52 -10.33
C THR A 134 13.37 19.59 -9.16
N PHE A 135 13.46 18.30 -9.43
CA PHE A 135 13.74 17.24 -8.47
C PHE A 135 15.14 16.69 -8.67
N ASN A 136 15.83 16.36 -7.59
CA ASN A 136 17.15 15.70 -7.66
C ASN A 136 17.01 14.24 -8.13
N LYS A 137 15.90 13.60 -7.78
CA LYS A 137 15.52 12.24 -8.19
C LYS A 137 14.02 12.05 -8.03
N LEU A 138 13.49 10.96 -8.57
CA LEU A 138 12.09 10.57 -8.47
C LEU A 138 11.89 9.25 -7.73
N GLY A 139 12.97 8.53 -7.40
CA GLY A 139 12.96 7.29 -6.63
C GLY A 139 13.29 7.55 -5.16
N TYR A 140 12.46 7.04 -4.25
CA TYR A 140 12.59 7.23 -2.81
C TYR A 140 12.25 5.96 -2.05
N VAL A 141 12.78 5.84 -0.83
CA VAL A 141 12.34 4.85 0.15
C VAL A 141 11.52 5.51 1.25
N SER A 142 10.70 4.71 1.95
CA SER A 142 9.90 5.20 3.07
C SER A 142 10.77 5.90 4.13
N GLY A 143 10.34 7.06 4.60
CA GLY A 143 11.09 7.88 5.56
C GLY A 143 12.16 8.78 4.96
N GLU A 144 12.44 8.70 3.67
CA GLU A 144 13.40 9.57 2.97
C GLU A 144 12.81 10.97 2.70
N ASN A 145 13.67 11.94 2.47
CA ASN A 145 13.27 13.30 2.14
C ASN A 145 13.20 13.53 0.63
N ILE A 146 12.07 14.01 0.15
CA ILE A 146 11.90 14.54 -1.21
C ILE A 146 12.47 15.95 -1.23
N GLN A 147 13.53 16.16 -2.00
CA GLN A 147 14.14 17.47 -2.19
C GLN A 147 13.82 18.01 -3.58
N PHE A 148 13.29 19.22 -3.65
CA PHE A 148 12.96 19.86 -4.91
C PHE A 148 13.02 21.39 -4.81
N THR A 149 13.24 22.02 -5.95
CA THR A 149 13.13 23.47 -6.14
C THR A 149 11.85 23.76 -6.88
N LEU A 150 11.06 24.70 -6.37
CA LEU A 150 9.86 25.20 -7.02
C LEU A 150 10.08 26.64 -7.48
N GLU A 151 9.91 26.87 -8.78
CA GLU A 151 9.97 28.16 -9.42
C GLU A 151 8.58 28.52 -9.94
N ILE A 152 8.09 29.71 -9.57
CA ILE A 152 6.82 30.26 -10.03
C ILE A 152 7.09 31.61 -10.69
N GLN A 153 6.72 31.73 -11.96
CA GLN A 153 6.73 33.00 -12.70
C GLN A 153 5.30 33.52 -12.75
N ASN A 154 5.07 34.70 -12.16
CA ASN A 154 3.76 35.33 -12.00
C ASN A 154 3.79 36.77 -12.54
N PRO A 155 3.94 36.99 -13.87
CA PRO A 155 4.16 38.30 -14.46
C PRO A 155 3.01 39.30 -14.24
N ARG A 156 1.81 38.77 -13.94
CA ARG A 156 0.65 39.62 -13.65
C ARG A 156 0.45 39.93 -12.17
N LYS A 157 1.36 39.51 -11.30
CA LYS A 157 1.29 39.72 -9.84
C LYS A 157 -0.03 39.26 -9.22
N ILE A 158 -0.62 38.18 -9.75
CA ILE A 158 -1.85 37.59 -9.22
C ILE A 158 -1.56 37.05 -7.81
N LEU A 159 -2.46 37.28 -6.86
CA LEU A 159 -2.29 36.78 -5.51
C LEU A 159 -2.28 35.27 -5.48
N ILE A 160 -1.16 34.67 -5.07
CA ILE A 160 -1.00 33.25 -4.78
C ILE A 160 -1.37 33.05 -3.32
N LEU A 161 -2.52 32.43 -3.06
CA LEU A 161 -3.04 32.19 -1.72
C LEU A 161 -2.14 31.23 -0.95
N HIS A 162 -1.89 30.07 -1.55
CA HIS A 162 -0.95 29.08 -1.00
C HIS A 162 -0.61 28.00 -2.04
N CYS A 163 0.44 27.26 -1.75
CA CYS A 163 0.83 26.09 -2.51
C CYS A 163 0.73 24.84 -1.63
N ASN A 164 -0.01 23.84 -2.08
CA ASN A 164 -0.15 22.54 -1.41
C ASN A 164 0.70 21.50 -2.10
N LEU A 165 1.29 20.63 -1.30
CA LEU A 165 1.91 19.38 -1.77
C LEU A 165 1.11 18.22 -1.21
N SER A 166 0.78 17.26 -2.07
CA SER A 166 0.13 16.02 -1.68
C SER A 166 0.87 14.82 -2.30
N ILE A 167 1.03 13.75 -1.53
CA ILE A 167 1.49 12.47 -2.06
C ILE A 167 0.26 11.57 -2.18
N LEU A 168 0.01 11.09 -3.39
CA LEU A 168 -1.08 10.20 -3.71
C LEU A 168 -0.54 8.80 -3.96
N GLN A 169 -1.17 7.82 -3.34
CA GLN A 169 -1.05 6.42 -3.70
C GLN A 169 -2.15 6.10 -4.70
N CYS A 170 -1.75 5.71 -5.89
CA CYS A 170 -2.66 5.31 -6.95
C CYS A 170 -2.54 3.81 -7.18
N TYR A 171 -3.65 3.11 -7.26
CA TYR A 171 -3.60 1.69 -7.58
C TYR A 171 -4.67 1.31 -8.58
N ARG A 172 -4.33 0.34 -9.40
CA ARG A 172 -5.23 -0.29 -10.35
C ARG A 172 -5.23 -1.79 -10.11
N ILE A 173 -6.39 -2.34 -9.77
CA ILE A 173 -6.60 -3.76 -9.62
C ILE A 173 -7.59 -4.19 -10.71
N VAL A 174 -7.10 -4.94 -11.69
CA VAL A 174 -7.82 -5.33 -12.90
C VAL A 174 -8.38 -4.09 -13.63
N LYS A 175 -9.68 -3.80 -13.51
CA LYS A 175 -10.36 -2.67 -14.16
C LYS A 175 -10.64 -1.51 -13.20
N ILE A 176 -10.49 -1.71 -11.90
CA ILE A 176 -10.79 -0.71 -10.89
C ILE A 176 -9.54 0.13 -10.66
N PHE A 177 -9.70 1.42 -10.80
CA PHE A 177 -8.71 2.42 -10.44
C PHE A 177 -9.20 3.19 -9.23
N ASP A 178 -8.30 3.43 -8.28
CA ASP A 178 -8.58 4.27 -7.14
C ASP A 178 -7.31 5.02 -6.71
N GLU A 179 -7.49 6.13 -5.98
CA GLU A 179 -6.39 6.93 -5.45
C GLU A 179 -6.70 7.40 -4.04
N CYS A 180 -5.68 7.42 -3.19
CA CYS A 180 -5.80 7.98 -1.86
C CYS A 180 -4.66 8.95 -1.56
N ILE A 181 -4.95 10.00 -0.80
CA ILE A 181 -3.95 10.95 -0.32
C ILE A 181 -3.32 10.36 0.93
N ILE A 182 -2.04 9.99 0.85
CA ILE A 182 -1.28 9.44 1.99
C ILE A 182 -0.54 10.51 2.79
N TYR A 183 -0.34 11.69 2.20
CA TYR A 183 0.29 12.84 2.85
C TYR A 183 -0.15 14.13 2.18
N LYS A 184 -0.39 15.19 2.97
CA LYS A 184 -0.71 16.51 2.46
C LYS A 184 -0.14 17.59 3.38
N THR A 185 0.44 18.62 2.79
CA THR A 185 0.98 19.77 3.52
C THR A 185 0.87 21.06 2.69
N ILE A 186 0.89 22.20 3.38
CA ILE A 186 1.05 23.51 2.75
C ILE A 186 2.54 23.83 2.72
N LEU A 187 3.05 24.33 1.61
CA LEU A 187 4.43 24.79 1.49
C LEU A 187 4.57 26.14 2.18
N PRO A 188 5.28 26.24 3.33
CA PRO A 188 5.18 27.37 4.25
C PRO A 188 5.69 28.69 3.66
N LYS A 189 6.60 28.63 2.69
CA LYS A 189 7.20 29.82 2.07
C LYS A 189 6.38 30.41 0.92
N ILE A 190 5.29 29.77 0.51
CA ILE A 190 4.46 30.20 -0.61
C ILE A 190 3.03 30.40 -0.10
N VAL A 191 2.84 31.49 0.62
CA VAL A 191 1.55 31.88 1.22
C VAL A 191 1.34 33.38 1.04
N ASN A 192 0.22 33.79 0.45
CA ASN A 192 -0.18 35.18 0.23
C ASN A 192 0.90 36.02 -0.49
N LEU A 193 1.40 35.51 -1.62
CA LEU A 193 2.46 36.17 -2.40
C LEU A 193 1.94 36.73 -3.71
N THR A 194 2.43 37.91 -4.08
CA THR A 194 2.18 38.60 -5.36
C THR A 194 3.45 38.81 -6.20
N ASN A 195 4.57 38.22 -5.77
CA ASN A 195 5.86 38.39 -6.41
C ASN A 195 5.81 37.89 -7.88
N GLU A 196 6.50 38.60 -8.78
CA GLU A 196 6.64 38.22 -10.18
C GLU A 196 7.42 36.92 -10.35
N HIS A 197 8.42 36.72 -9.51
CA HIS A 197 9.26 35.54 -9.50
C HIS A 197 9.45 35.02 -8.08
N ILE A 198 9.13 33.75 -7.87
CA ILE A 198 9.29 33.02 -6.62
C ILE A 198 10.14 31.79 -6.91
N MET A 199 11.21 31.61 -6.17
CA MET A 199 12.08 30.43 -6.27
C MET A 199 12.43 29.95 -4.87
N GLU A 200 11.96 28.74 -4.50
CA GLU A 200 12.13 28.19 -3.17
C GLU A 200 12.53 26.73 -3.21
N ASN A 201 13.36 26.35 -2.24
CA ASN A 201 13.80 24.97 -2.04
C ASN A 201 13.00 24.33 -0.90
N PHE A 202 12.58 23.11 -1.14
CA PHE A 202 11.80 22.31 -0.20
C PHE A 202 12.45 20.97 0.08
N SER A 203 12.25 20.50 1.31
CA SER A 203 12.62 19.16 1.77
C SER A 203 11.44 18.61 2.55
N ILE A 204 10.76 17.62 1.99
CA ILE A 204 9.54 17.02 2.54
C ILE A 204 9.79 15.57 2.86
N LYS A 205 9.63 15.20 4.14
CA LYS A 205 9.83 13.82 4.58
C LYS A 205 8.65 12.94 4.15
N ILE A 206 8.93 11.85 3.47
CA ILE A 206 7.95 10.79 3.23
C ILE A 206 7.62 10.14 4.57
N PRO A 207 6.33 9.93 4.91
CA PRO A 207 5.98 9.24 6.15
C PRO A 207 6.68 7.88 6.25
N SER A 208 7.18 7.56 7.44
CA SER A 208 7.89 6.27 7.70
C SER A 208 6.91 5.10 7.86
N LEU A 209 5.75 5.16 7.24
CA LEU A 209 4.74 4.12 7.23
C LEU A 209 5.13 3.02 6.23
N ARG A 210 4.67 1.81 6.49
CA ARG A 210 4.86 0.68 5.58
C ARG A 210 3.86 0.76 4.42
N PHE A 211 4.09 1.68 3.50
CA PHE A 211 3.35 1.70 2.25
C PHE A 211 3.81 0.56 1.33
N PRO A 212 2.91 -0.02 0.54
CA PRO A 212 3.31 -0.94 -0.52
C PRO A 212 4.27 -0.21 -1.48
N PRO A 213 5.32 -0.87 -2.00
CA PRO A 213 6.20 -0.24 -2.98
C PRO A 213 5.48 -0.01 -4.32
N SER A 214 6.05 0.86 -5.16
CA SER A 214 5.63 0.96 -6.56
C SER A 214 5.86 -0.37 -7.24
N TYR A 215 4.80 -1.00 -7.72
CA TYR A 215 4.87 -2.37 -8.22
C TYR A 215 3.85 -2.64 -9.31
N LYS A 216 4.27 -3.35 -10.34
CA LYS A 216 3.39 -3.81 -11.40
C LYS A 216 3.41 -5.32 -11.44
N PHE A 217 2.28 -5.92 -11.14
CA PHE A 217 2.05 -7.36 -11.24
C PHE A 217 1.12 -7.64 -12.41
N GLN A 218 1.51 -8.59 -13.23
CA GLN A 218 0.71 -9.09 -14.34
C GLN A 218 1.01 -10.57 -14.52
N GLU A 219 -0.01 -11.40 -14.45
CA GLU A 219 0.06 -12.81 -14.82
C GLU A 219 -0.17 -12.99 -16.32
N GLU A 220 0.03 -14.22 -16.79
CA GLU A 220 -0.33 -14.64 -18.16
C GLU A 220 -1.82 -14.45 -18.43
N ASN A 221 -2.66 -14.61 -17.38
CA ASN A 221 -4.07 -14.28 -17.45
C ASN A 221 -4.27 -12.76 -17.43
N PRO A 222 -4.75 -12.13 -18.51
CA PRO A 222 -4.90 -10.68 -18.61
C PRO A 222 -5.93 -10.11 -17.62
N ASN A 223 -6.74 -10.95 -16.99
CA ASN A 223 -7.71 -10.54 -15.98
C ASN A 223 -7.08 -10.36 -14.60
N ILE A 224 -5.78 -10.69 -14.45
CA ILE A 224 -5.06 -10.54 -13.19
C ILE A 224 -3.99 -9.49 -13.36
N PHE A 225 -4.30 -8.29 -12.96
CA PHE A 225 -3.43 -7.13 -13.05
C PHE A 225 -3.51 -6.30 -11.78
N VAL A 226 -2.36 -6.02 -11.18
CA VAL A 226 -2.22 -5.13 -10.02
C VAL A 226 -1.11 -4.14 -10.31
N HIS A 227 -1.40 -2.85 -10.24
CA HIS A 227 -0.41 -1.80 -10.43
C HIS A 227 -0.56 -0.76 -9.33
N ILE A 228 0.52 -0.54 -8.59
CA ILE A 228 0.64 0.52 -7.58
C ILE A 228 1.68 1.50 -8.04
N TYR A 229 1.36 2.77 -8.01
CA TYR A 229 2.27 3.85 -8.29
C TYR A 229 1.92 5.08 -7.45
N TYR A 230 2.86 6.01 -7.37
CA TYR A 230 2.72 7.20 -6.55
C TYR A 230 2.85 8.46 -7.38
N MET A 231 2.11 9.47 -6.98
CA MET A 231 2.11 10.79 -7.59
C MET A 231 2.34 11.86 -6.53
N LEU A 232 3.30 12.72 -6.77
CA LEU A 232 3.45 13.96 -6.02
C LEU A 232 2.64 15.05 -6.75
N LYS A 233 1.62 15.58 -6.10
CA LYS A 233 0.76 16.64 -6.66
C LYS A 233 1.07 17.96 -5.99
N ILE A 234 1.62 18.91 -6.74
CA ILE A 234 1.86 20.27 -6.30
C ILE A 234 0.74 21.14 -6.85
N THR A 235 -0.10 21.70 -5.97
CA THR A 235 -1.26 22.50 -6.34
C THR A 235 -1.05 23.94 -5.89
N VAL A 236 -1.06 24.87 -6.84
CA VAL A 236 -1.02 26.31 -6.56
C VAL A 236 -2.46 26.83 -6.55
N LYS A 237 -2.85 27.42 -5.43
CA LYS A 237 -4.11 28.13 -5.29
C LYS A 237 -3.90 29.63 -5.46
N VAL A 238 -4.63 30.21 -6.38
CA VAL A 238 -4.57 31.66 -6.66
C VAL A 238 -5.94 32.28 -6.45
N GLU A 239 -5.96 33.59 -6.29
CA GLU A 239 -7.20 34.36 -6.15
C GLU A 239 -8.10 34.25 -7.39
N GLY A 240 -9.42 34.16 -7.16
CA GLY A 240 -10.48 34.13 -8.17
C GLY A 240 -11.10 32.76 -8.35
N ILE A 241 -12.15 32.70 -9.17
CA ILE A 241 -12.95 31.48 -9.42
C ILE A 241 -12.22 30.59 -10.43
N PHE A 242 -12.15 29.26 -10.18
CA PHE A 242 -11.58 28.23 -11.08
C PHE A 242 -10.11 28.45 -11.48
N THR A 243 -9.28 28.90 -10.55
CA THR A 243 -7.93 29.34 -10.86
C THR A 243 -6.83 28.42 -10.31
N ASN A 244 -7.21 27.36 -9.62
CA ASN A 244 -6.25 26.39 -9.12
C ASN A 244 -5.66 25.57 -10.26
N PHE A 245 -4.35 25.36 -10.20
CA PHE A 245 -3.65 24.49 -11.15
C PHE A 245 -2.62 23.64 -10.42
N HIS A 246 -2.20 22.56 -11.04
CA HIS A 246 -1.30 21.62 -10.40
C HIS A 246 -0.34 20.97 -11.39
N ILE A 247 0.79 20.53 -10.86
CA ILE A 247 1.70 19.60 -11.52
C ILE A 247 1.59 18.25 -10.84
N ASN A 248 1.47 17.21 -11.63
CA ASN A 248 1.58 15.82 -11.19
C ASN A 248 2.97 15.29 -11.55
N VAL A 249 3.71 14.83 -10.56
CA VAL A 249 5.05 14.29 -10.69
C VAL A 249 5.01 12.82 -10.30
N PRO A 250 5.23 11.88 -11.23
CA PRO A 250 5.31 10.47 -10.89
C PRO A 250 6.55 10.21 -10.03
N ILE A 251 6.38 9.52 -8.91
CA ILE A 251 7.48 9.10 -8.05
C ILE A 251 7.45 7.59 -7.87
N THR A 252 8.62 7.00 -7.69
CA THR A 252 8.79 5.56 -7.42
C THR A 252 9.12 5.36 -5.96
N LEU A 253 8.29 4.61 -5.23
CA LEU A 253 8.62 4.16 -3.88
C LEU A 253 9.20 2.75 -3.94
N GLY A 254 10.46 2.63 -3.51
CA GLY A 254 11.14 1.35 -3.34
C GLY A 254 11.12 0.89 -1.89
N THR A 255 11.50 -0.37 -1.67
CA THR A 255 11.76 -0.91 -0.33
C THR A 255 13.21 -0.68 0.10
N GLU A 256 14.10 -0.49 -0.86
CA GLU A 256 15.54 -0.33 -0.64
C GLU A 256 16.22 0.41 -1.79
N CYS A 257 17.43 0.92 -1.49
CA CYS A 257 18.33 1.54 -2.45
C CYS A 257 19.78 1.11 -2.12
N ASN A 258 20.05 -0.21 -2.17
CA ASN A 258 21.31 -0.80 -1.79
C ASN A 258 21.96 -1.57 -2.95
N SER A 259 23.27 -1.47 -3.09
CA SER A 259 24.07 -2.24 -4.06
C SER A 259 24.27 -3.71 -3.65
N ASP A 260 24.01 -4.07 -2.41
CA ASP A 260 24.27 -5.42 -1.90
C ASP A 260 23.07 -6.37 -2.15
N LEU A 261 23.20 -7.15 -3.19
CA LEU A 261 22.32 -8.30 -3.49
C LEU A 261 22.43 -9.45 -2.49
N SER A 262 23.32 -9.35 -1.48
CA SER A 262 23.74 -10.49 -0.65
C SER A 262 23.19 -10.51 0.79
N GLN A 263 22.41 -9.52 1.22
CA GLN A 263 21.72 -9.63 2.51
C GLN A 263 20.37 -10.36 2.33
N GLN A 264 20.44 -11.67 2.11
CA GLN A 264 19.39 -12.56 2.57
C GLN A 264 19.20 -12.29 4.05
N GLN A 265 18.15 -11.56 4.40
CA GLN A 265 17.75 -11.46 5.80
C GLN A 265 17.57 -12.88 6.31
N SER A 266 18.43 -13.30 7.21
CA SER A 266 18.24 -14.51 7.99
C SER A 266 16.87 -14.39 8.66
N PHE A 267 15.94 -15.25 8.25
CA PHE A 267 14.64 -15.34 8.88
C PHE A 267 14.82 -15.69 10.35
N ASN A 268 14.66 -14.72 11.22
CA ASN A 268 14.39 -15.03 12.61
C ASN A 268 12.98 -15.63 12.66
N PRO A 269 12.85 -16.90 13.09
CA PRO A 269 11.53 -17.49 13.24
C PRO A 269 10.74 -16.64 14.25
N LEU A 270 9.56 -16.17 13.83
CA LEU A 270 8.64 -15.48 14.70
C LEU A 270 8.18 -16.47 15.78
N SER A 271 8.78 -16.42 16.94
CA SER A 271 8.27 -17.11 18.13
C SER A 271 7.07 -16.33 18.66
N ILE A 272 5.87 -16.81 18.35
CA ILE A 272 4.63 -16.24 18.86
C ILE A 272 4.37 -16.93 20.20
N SER A 273 4.70 -16.27 21.32
CA SER A 273 4.31 -16.69 22.65
C SER A 273 2.90 -16.17 22.97
N TYR A 274 1.94 -17.07 23.14
CA TYR A 274 0.63 -16.73 23.68
C TYR A 274 0.62 -16.97 25.17
N SER A 275 0.31 -15.92 25.96
CA SER A 275 -0.06 -16.10 27.36
C SER A 275 -1.50 -16.63 27.42
N SER A 276 -1.68 -17.80 27.97
CA SER A 276 -2.98 -18.42 28.12
C SER A 276 -3.74 -17.80 29.31
N ASN A 277 -4.63 -16.86 29.05
CA ASN A 277 -5.77 -16.65 29.93
C ASN A 277 -6.94 -17.47 29.35
N PRO A 278 -7.54 -18.41 30.12
CA PRO A 278 -8.53 -19.33 29.59
C PRO A 278 -9.96 -18.79 29.58
N GLU A 279 -10.17 -17.50 29.70
CA GLU A 279 -11.53 -16.93 29.69
C GLU A 279 -11.71 -16.00 28.49
N GLN A 280 -12.68 -16.39 27.66
CA GLN A 280 -13.27 -15.62 26.55
C GLN A 280 -12.42 -15.47 25.27
N SER A 281 -12.54 -16.42 24.38
CA SER A 281 -12.49 -16.13 22.95
C SER A 281 -13.53 -16.94 22.18
N ILE A 282 -14.75 -16.46 22.22
CA ILE A 282 -15.67 -16.61 21.10
C ILE A 282 -15.03 -15.74 20.02
N CYS A 283 -14.47 -16.39 19.00
CA CYS A 283 -13.90 -15.67 17.86
C CYS A 283 -15.04 -14.93 17.15
N ASN A 284 -15.17 -13.66 17.44
CA ASN A 284 -15.81 -12.74 16.52
C ASN A 284 -14.83 -12.57 15.34
N ASP A 285 -15.35 -12.54 14.14
CA ASP A 285 -14.61 -12.31 12.86
C ASP A 285 -13.93 -10.91 12.80
N ASP A 286 -13.82 -10.20 13.92
CA ASP A 286 -13.50 -8.77 14.04
C ASP A 286 -12.05 -8.45 14.43
N ASP A 287 -11.12 -9.42 14.46
CA ASP A 287 -9.70 -9.12 14.61
C ASP A 287 -9.10 -8.62 13.27
N ALA A 288 -9.60 -7.45 12.81
CA ALA A 288 -8.98 -6.67 11.76
C ALA A 288 -7.62 -6.11 12.24
N PRO A 289 -6.62 -6.01 11.37
CA PRO A 289 -5.38 -5.28 11.69
C PRO A 289 -5.73 -3.83 12.10
N PRO A 290 -4.86 -3.16 12.91
CA PRO A 290 -5.16 -1.84 13.43
C PRO A 290 -5.62 -0.89 12.32
N ASP A 291 -6.75 -0.26 12.56
CA ASP A 291 -7.51 0.57 11.65
C ASP A 291 -6.63 1.71 11.08
N TYR A 292 -6.40 1.64 9.77
CA TYR A 292 -5.69 2.67 9.01
C TYR A 292 -6.42 4.02 9.09
N ASP A 293 -7.75 4.01 9.24
CA ASP A 293 -8.58 5.20 9.36
C ASP A 293 -8.48 5.87 10.75
N SER A 294 -8.19 5.12 11.81
CA SER A 294 -7.96 5.71 13.13
C SER A 294 -6.65 6.48 13.19
N PHE A 295 -5.63 6.03 12.43
CA PHE A 295 -4.37 6.76 12.27
C PHE A 295 -4.55 8.04 11.46
N MET A 296 -5.38 8.01 10.41
CA MET A 296 -5.62 9.18 9.55
C MET A 296 -6.47 10.26 10.24
N ARG A 297 -7.32 9.90 11.21
CA ARG A 297 -8.08 10.85 12.04
C ARG A 297 -7.24 11.59 13.09
N GLY A 298 -6.11 11.03 13.49
CA GLY A 298 -5.18 11.68 14.42
C GLY A 298 -4.26 12.73 13.77
N LEU A 299 -4.36 12.93 12.45
CA LEU A 299 -3.55 13.88 11.68
C LEU A 299 -4.36 15.08 11.14
N GLN A 300 -5.60 15.27 11.63
CA GLN A 300 -6.42 16.45 11.32
C GLN A 300 -6.20 17.58 12.33
#